data_122ccfc0239e6e12f1c4f83747c76f39
#
_entry.id   122ccfc0239e6e12f1c4f83747c76f39
#
_cell.length_a   1.000
_cell.length_b   1.000
_cell.length_c   1.000
_cell.angle_alpha   90.00
_cell.angle_beta   90.00
_cell.angle_gamma   90.00
#
_symmetry.space_group_name_H-M   'P 1'
#
loop_
_entity.id
_entity.type
_entity.pdbx_description
1 polymer ?
#
loop_
_entity_poly.entity_id
_entity_poly.type
_entity_poly.pdbx_seq_one_letter_code
_entity_poly.pdbx_strand_id
1 'polypeptide(L)'
;QGTRLYRSRSFDKKPQILEFNDLTSAPYEYAKQNRMSPAGISMFYSSLQAKTNLAELGPTDGVIVTGRFTLKKDVRILDLTSLPSLSYWVKGDIGEMEFLRDFSKEVSRPIDQDDRIHIEYLPTQAFTEYIRYRFKDDNGAPLDGIMFNSSIPNAGKNVVLFCNKEESSEYVDLTDFKIYP
;
A
#
# COMPACT_ATOMS: atom_id res chain seq x y z
N GLN A 1 -20.79 -6.85 1.81
CA GLN A 1 -19.59 -7.46 2.40
C GLN A 1 -18.44 -6.47 2.19
N GLY A 2 -17.79 -6.04 3.29
CA GLY A 2 -16.71 -5.07 3.21
C GLY A 2 -15.51 -5.56 2.38
N THR A 3 -14.76 -4.64 1.80
CA THR A 3 -13.54 -4.95 1.04
C THR A 3 -12.53 -5.66 1.93
N ARG A 4 -11.96 -6.76 1.44
CA ARG A 4 -10.95 -7.54 2.14
C ARG A 4 -9.56 -7.07 1.76
N LEU A 5 -8.72 -6.89 2.74
CA LEU A 5 -7.31 -6.54 2.59
C LEU A 5 -6.45 -7.63 3.24
N TYR A 6 -5.29 -7.88 2.69
CA TYR A 6 -4.34 -8.88 3.17
C TYR A 6 -2.99 -8.24 3.44
N ARG A 7 -2.42 -8.54 4.60
CA ARG A 7 -1.10 -8.07 4.99
C ARG A 7 -0.30 -9.19 5.63
N SER A 8 0.93 -9.40 5.15
CA SER A 8 1.84 -10.43 5.62
C SER A 8 3.01 -9.82 6.39
N ARG A 9 3.48 -10.52 7.41
CA ARG A 9 4.72 -10.23 8.11
C ARG A 9 5.52 -11.50 8.33
N SER A 10 6.83 -11.37 8.30
CA SER A 10 7.77 -12.41 8.71
C SER A 10 8.09 -12.27 10.19
N PHE A 11 8.17 -13.41 10.87
CA PHE A 11 8.60 -13.56 12.25
C PHE A 11 9.70 -14.61 12.32
N ASP A 12 10.75 -14.36 13.10
CA ASP A 12 11.86 -15.33 13.25
C ASP A 12 11.39 -16.68 13.77
N LYS A 13 10.36 -16.67 14.61
CA LYS A 13 9.71 -17.87 15.16
C LYS A 13 8.19 -17.72 15.13
N LYS A 14 7.48 -18.86 15.12
CA LYS A 14 6.02 -18.86 15.22
C LYS A 14 5.57 -18.13 16.49
N PRO A 15 4.80 -17.04 16.37
CA PRO A 15 4.30 -16.32 17.54
C PRO A 15 3.36 -17.22 18.35
N GLN A 16 3.49 -17.22 19.67
CA GLN A 16 2.61 -17.98 20.57
C GLN A 16 1.25 -17.30 20.70
N ILE A 17 1.25 -15.98 20.73
CA ILE A 17 0.07 -15.11 20.74
C ILE A 17 0.26 -14.12 19.58
N LEU A 18 -0.80 -13.89 18.84
CA LEU A 18 -0.83 -12.93 17.74
C LEU A 18 -2.00 -11.97 17.97
N GLU A 19 -1.65 -10.69 18.07
CA GLU A 19 -2.61 -9.63 18.26
C GLU A 19 -2.79 -8.79 17.00
N PHE A 20 -3.87 -8.01 16.94
CA PHE A 20 -4.13 -7.05 15.86
C PHE A 20 -2.90 -6.18 15.56
N ASN A 21 -2.28 -5.64 16.61
CA ASN A 21 -1.14 -4.74 16.50
C ASN A 21 0.13 -5.37 15.90
N ASP A 22 0.23 -6.69 15.90
CA ASP A 22 1.38 -7.39 15.30
C ASP A 22 1.33 -7.40 13.78
N LEU A 23 0.14 -7.27 13.20
CA LEU A 23 -0.09 -7.34 11.76
C LEU A 23 -0.49 -6.01 11.12
N THR A 24 -0.67 -4.93 11.89
CA THR A 24 -1.02 -3.59 11.38
C THR A 24 0.21 -2.78 10.93
N SER A 25 0.04 -1.48 10.73
CA SER A 25 1.15 -0.58 10.37
C SER A 25 2.29 -0.68 11.38
N ALA A 26 3.53 -0.56 10.92
CA ALA A 26 4.69 -0.60 11.83
C ALA A 26 4.71 0.64 12.74
N PRO A 27 5.19 0.55 13.99
CA PRO A 27 5.55 1.74 14.74
C PRO A 27 6.58 2.59 13.96
N TYR A 28 6.60 3.90 14.18
CA TYR A 28 7.45 4.81 13.41
C TYR A 28 8.95 4.47 13.51
N GLU A 29 9.40 3.99 14.67
CA GLU A 29 10.80 3.58 14.91
C GLU A 29 11.23 2.38 14.05
N TYR A 30 10.27 1.56 13.63
CA TYR A 30 10.48 0.37 12.82
C TYR A 30 9.95 0.50 11.40
N ALA A 31 9.38 1.66 11.06
CA ALA A 31 8.88 1.92 9.71
C ALA A 31 10.06 2.10 8.75
N LYS A 32 10.36 1.03 8.00
CA LYS A 32 11.38 1.06 6.95
C LYS A 32 10.90 1.89 5.77
N GLN A 33 11.85 2.41 5.00
CA GLN A 33 11.50 3.06 3.74
C GLN A 33 10.80 2.06 2.79
N ASN A 34 9.81 2.56 2.09
CA ASN A 34 9.06 1.84 1.09
C ASN A 34 8.81 2.77 -0.10
N ARG A 35 8.29 2.21 -1.18
CA ARG A 35 7.99 2.97 -2.40
C ARG A 35 7.11 4.20 -2.16
N MET A 36 6.14 4.13 -1.23
CA MET A 36 5.19 5.20 -0.94
C MET A 36 5.51 5.98 0.34
N SER A 37 6.47 5.53 1.15
CA SER A 37 6.79 6.20 2.41
C SER A 37 8.28 6.18 2.72
N PRO A 38 8.88 7.32 3.12
CA PRO A 38 10.21 7.37 3.69
C PRO A 38 10.30 6.55 4.99
N ALA A 39 11.53 6.27 5.42
CA ALA A 39 11.76 5.71 6.75
C ALA A 39 11.16 6.61 7.84
N GLY A 40 10.54 6.02 8.86
CA GLY A 40 9.85 6.75 9.93
C GLY A 40 8.41 7.15 9.59
N ILE A 41 7.97 7.04 8.35
CA ILE A 41 6.56 7.30 7.97
C ILE A 41 5.81 5.98 7.87
N SER A 42 4.94 5.77 8.86
CA SER A 42 4.14 4.55 8.96
C SER A 42 2.88 4.63 8.11
N MET A 43 2.60 3.59 7.32
CA MET A 43 1.39 3.42 6.52
C MET A 43 0.95 1.95 6.55
N PHE A 44 -0.33 1.68 6.32
CA PHE A 44 -0.85 0.33 6.24
C PHE A 44 -0.75 -0.20 4.81
N TYR A 45 0.31 -0.95 4.54
CA TYR A 45 0.54 -1.64 3.27
C TYR A 45 -0.21 -2.97 3.24
N SER A 46 -1.02 -3.17 2.23
CA SER A 46 -1.84 -4.38 2.05
C SER A 46 -2.04 -4.69 0.56
N SER A 47 -2.68 -5.80 0.28
CA SER A 47 -3.08 -6.21 -1.07
C SER A 47 -4.53 -6.70 -1.08
N LEU A 48 -5.19 -6.65 -2.24
CA LEU A 48 -6.54 -7.21 -2.39
C LEU A 48 -6.57 -8.74 -2.39
N GLN A 49 -5.41 -9.39 -2.48
CA GLN A 49 -5.28 -10.85 -2.50
C GLN A 49 -4.10 -11.30 -1.64
N ALA A 50 -4.29 -12.36 -0.86
CA ALA A 50 -3.24 -12.92 0.00
C ALA A 50 -1.98 -13.32 -0.79
N LYS A 51 -2.16 -13.95 -1.97
CA LYS A 51 -1.04 -14.36 -2.84
C LYS A 51 -0.17 -13.18 -3.29
N THR A 52 -0.79 -12.01 -3.55
CA THR A 52 -0.08 -10.80 -3.93
C THR A 52 0.79 -10.31 -2.78
N ASN A 53 0.22 -10.25 -1.59
CA ASN A 53 0.95 -9.78 -0.41
C ASN A 53 2.09 -10.73 0.00
N LEU A 54 1.89 -12.04 -0.13
CA LEU A 54 2.96 -13.03 0.07
C LEU A 54 4.10 -12.86 -0.94
N ALA A 55 3.78 -12.61 -2.21
CA ALA A 55 4.78 -12.36 -3.24
C ALA A 55 5.58 -11.08 -2.96
N GLU A 56 4.94 -9.99 -2.53
CA GLU A 56 5.59 -8.72 -2.16
C GLU A 56 6.54 -8.86 -0.95
N LEU A 57 6.21 -9.75 -0.01
CA LEU A 57 7.09 -10.00 1.14
C LEU A 57 8.40 -10.70 0.70
N GLY A 58 8.33 -11.53 -0.33
CA GLY A 58 9.47 -12.29 -0.83
C GLY A 58 9.88 -13.47 0.06
N PRO A 59 11.00 -14.14 -0.28
CA PRO A 59 11.55 -15.23 0.53
C PRO A 59 12.01 -14.73 1.90
N THR A 60 11.79 -15.54 2.92
CA THR A 60 12.26 -15.29 4.29
C THR A 60 12.59 -16.60 4.99
N ASP A 61 13.55 -16.57 5.87
CA ASP A 61 13.95 -17.74 6.69
C ASP A 61 12.99 -17.96 7.88
N GLY A 62 12.04 -17.06 8.08
CA GLY A 62 11.10 -17.08 9.19
C GLY A 62 9.73 -17.61 8.82
N VAL A 63 8.84 -17.59 9.81
CA VAL A 63 7.43 -17.94 9.66
C VAL A 63 6.67 -16.72 9.14
N ILE A 64 5.90 -16.91 8.08
CA ILE A 64 5.06 -15.84 7.53
C ILE A 64 3.66 -15.93 8.14
N VAL A 65 3.16 -14.82 8.63
CA VAL A 65 1.78 -14.67 9.06
C VAL A 65 1.07 -13.67 8.15
N THR A 66 -0.02 -14.10 7.52
CA THR A 66 -0.88 -13.25 6.69
C THR A 66 -2.20 -12.99 7.41
N GLY A 67 -2.42 -11.75 7.80
CA GLY A 67 -3.70 -11.29 8.33
C GLY A 67 -4.68 -10.97 7.20
N ARG A 68 -5.96 -11.31 7.43
CA ARG A 68 -7.09 -10.87 6.62
C ARG A 68 -7.84 -9.80 7.38
N PHE A 69 -7.92 -8.63 6.77
CA PHE A 69 -8.58 -7.47 7.33
C PHE A 69 -9.85 -7.11 6.54
N THR A 70 -10.80 -6.47 7.21
CA THR A 70 -11.96 -5.82 6.58
C THR A 70 -11.94 -4.34 6.90
N LEU A 71 -12.34 -3.51 5.93
CA LEU A 71 -12.53 -2.08 6.17
C LEU A 71 -13.69 -1.85 7.13
N LYS A 72 -13.50 -0.95 8.10
CA LYS A 72 -14.51 -0.53 9.08
C LYS A 72 -15.34 0.66 8.61
N LYS A 73 -14.80 1.42 7.67
CA LYS A 73 -15.43 2.63 7.11
C LYS A 73 -15.19 2.71 5.62
N ASP A 74 -15.97 3.55 4.94
CA ASP A 74 -15.69 3.90 3.57
C ASP A 74 -14.39 4.72 3.49
N VAL A 75 -13.56 4.41 2.50
CA VAL A 75 -12.27 5.06 2.26
C VAL A 75 -12.21 5.61 0.84
N ARG A 76 -11.61 6.79 0.68
CA ARG A 76 -11.33 7.44 -0.60
C ARG A 76 -9.96 7.05 -1.08
N ILE A 77 -9.90 6.32 -2.19
CA ILE A 77 -8.65 5.75 -2.72
C ILE A 77 -8.36 6.34 -4.10
N LEU A 78 -7.14 6.83 -4.29
CA LEU A 78 -6.63 7.11 -5.64
C LEU A 78 -6.35 5.77 -6.34
N ASP A 79 -7.19 5.41 -7.31
CA ASP A 79 -7.02 4.18 -8.08
C ASP A 79 -6.13 4.41 -9.31
N LEU A 80 -4.86 4.01 -9.20
CA LEU A 80 -3.87 4.03 -10.28
C LEU A 80 -3.93 2.78 -11.18
N THR A 81 -4.79 1.81 -10.87
CA THR A 81 -4.85 0.53 -11.61
C THR A 81 -5.76 0.60 -12.83
N SER A 82 -6.63 1.61 -12.90
CA SER A 82 -7.71 1.73 -13.90
C SER A 82 -7.87 3.16 -14.39
N LEU A 83 -6.75 3.81 -14.75
CA LEU A 83 -6.78 5.17 -15.28
C LEU A 83 -7.49 5.21 -16.65
N PRO A 84 -8.37 6.22 -16.90
CA PRO A 84 -9.10 6.33 -18.15
C PRO A 84 -8.15 6.43 -19.36
N SER A 85 -8.59 5.98 -20.54
CA SER A 85 -7.81 6.15 -21.75
C SER A 85 -7.76 7.63 -22.15
N LEU A 86 -6.60 8.08 -22.59
CA LEU A 86 -6.47 9.39 -23.24
C LEU A 86 -7.28 9.33 -24.55
N SER A 87 -8.47 9.91 -24.55
CA SER A 87 -9.26 10.09 -25.75
C SER A 87 -9.59 11.57 -25.90
N TYR A 88 -9.82 12.04 -27.14
CA TYR A 88 -10.19 13.41 -27.47
C TYR A 88 -11.48 13.89 -26.75
N TRP A 89 -12.21 12.99 -26.08
CA TRP A 89 -13.44 13.26 -25.38
C TRP A 89 -13.27 13.48 -23.87
N VAL A 90 -12.05 13.32 -23.33
CA VAL A 90 -11.78 13.59 -21.92
C VAL A 90 -11.71 15.10 -21.73
N LYS A 91 -12.72 15.66 -21.09
CA LYS A 91 -12.68 17.04 -20.59
C LYS A 91 -11.80 17.07 -19.34
N GLY A 92 -10.53 17.44 -19.48
CA GLY A 92 -9.58 17.53 -18.39
C GLY A 92 -8.21 17.96 -18.90
N ASP A 93 -7.29 18.24 -18.00
CA ASP A 93 -5.92 18.54 -18.36
C ASP A 93 -5.22 17.23 -18.78
N ILE A 94 -4.87 17.15 -20.08
CA ILE A 94 -4.17 16.00 -20.65
C ILE A 94 -2.83 15.78 -19.92
N GLY A 95 -2.15 16.84 -19.50
CA GLY A 95 -0.89 16.78 -18.79
C GLY A 95 -1.01 16.12 -17.40
N GLU A 96 -2.08 16.41 -16.68
CA GLU A 96 -2.36 15.75 -15.40
C GLU A 96 -2.59 14.24 -15.58
N MET A 97 -3.32 13.85 -16.61
CA MET A 97 -3.60 12.45 -16.89
C MET A 97 -2.35 11.70 -17.38
N GLU A 98 -1.51 12.32 -18.20
CA GLU A 98 -0.21 11.76 -18.60
C GLU A 98 0.70 11.57 -17.39
N PHE A 99 0.77 12.58 -16.51
CA PHE A 99 1.52 12.49 -15.28
C PHE A 99 1.05 11.32 -14.40
N LEU A 100 -0.26 11.16 -14.17
CA LEU A 100 -0.80 10.05 -13.37
C LEU A 100 -0.49 8.69 -13.99
N ARG A 101 -0.46 8.57 -15.30
CA ARG A 101 -0.09 7.34 -16.00
C ARG A 101 1.38 7.00 -15.84
N ASP A 102 2.24 7.99 -15.99
CA ASP A 102 3.69 7.78 -15.83
C ASP A 102 4.01 7.50 -14.35
N PHE A 103 3.35 8.17 -13.43
CA PHE A 103 3.42 7.83 -12.01
C PHE A 103 2.93 6.40 -11.73
N SER A 104 1.80 5.98 -12.31
CA SER A 104 1.29 4.60 -12.16
C SER A 104 2.29 3.56 -12.66
N LYS A 105 2.97 3.81 -13.79
CA LYS A 105 4.04 2.93 -14.31
C LYS A 105 5.21 2.88 -13.33
N GLU A 106 5.66 4.05 -12.84
CA GLU A 106 6.80 4.15 -11.93
C GLU A 106 6.53 3.42 -10.60
N VAL A 107 5.34 3.57 -10.04
CA VAL A 107 4.92 2.87 -8.82
C VAL A 107 4.89 1.35 -9.01
N SER A 108 4.55 0.88 -10.21
CA SER A 108 4.43 -0.55 -10.54
C SER A 108 5.70 -1.15 -11.16
N ARG A 109 6.76 -0.36 -11.35
CA ARG A 109 8.03 -0.82 -11.94
C ARG A 109 8.80 -1.68 -10.93
N PRO A 110 9.32 -2.86 -11.33
CA PRO A 110 10.31 -3.57 -10.51
C PRO A 110 11.54 -2.67 -10.26
N ILE A 111 12.05 -2.69 -9.04
CA ILE A 111 13.25 -1.94 -8.66
C ILE A 111 14.23 -2.92 -8.03
N ASP A 112 15.48 -2.86 -8.48
CA ASP A 112 16.56 -3.62 -7.87
C ASP A 112 16.83 -3.10 -6.45
N GLN A 113 16.98 -4.02 -5.52
CA GLN A 113 17.26 -3.70 -4.11
C GLN A 113 18.76 -3.46 -3.93
N ASP A 114 19.25 -2.37 -4.54
CA ASP A 114 20.63 -1.92 -4.41
C ASP A 114 20.75 -0.70 -3.47
N ASP A 115 21.97 -0.21 -3.30
CA ASP A 115 22.26 0.92 -2.40
C ASP A 115 21.59 2.24 -2.85
N ARG A 116 21.03 2.32 -4.07
CA ARG A 116 20.37 3.51 -4.63
C ARG A 116 18.85 3.49 -4.47
N ILE A 117 18.28 2.45 -3.88
CA ILE A 117 16.83 2.32 -3.69
C ILE A 117 16.19 3.54 -3.01
N HIS A 118 16.93 4.20 -2.12
CA HIS A 118 16.49 5.41 -1.45
C HIS A 118 16.33 6.60 -2.41
N ILE A 119 17.10 6.66 -3.50
CA ILE A 119 16.98 7.68 -4.55
C ILE A 119 15.83 7.34 -5.49
N GLU A 120 15.69 6.06 -5.84
CA GLU A 120 14.64 5.57 -6.72
C GLU A 120 13.23 5.75 -6.14
N TYR A 121 13.10 5.71 -4.82
CA TYR A 121 11.82 5.92 -4.15
C TYR A 121 11.43 7.39 -3.96
N LEU A 122 12.37 8.35 -4.06
CA LEU A 122 12.09 9.76 -3.80
C LEU A 122 10.91 10.33 -4.60
N PRO A 123 10.78 10.12 -5.92
CA PRO A 123 9.68 10.67 -6.68
C PRO A 123 8.31 10.13 -6.21
N THR A 124 8.22 8.83 -5.96
CA THR A 124 6.97 8.20 -5.53
C THR A 124 6.61 8.57 -4.10
N GLN A 125 7.59 8.70 -3.22
CA GLN A 125 7.40 9.18 -1.84
C GLN A 125 6.93 10.64 -1.82
N ALA A 126 7.58 11.53 -2.57
CA ALA A 126 7.20 12.95 -2.63
C ALA A 126 5.77 13.13 -3.13
N PHE A 127 5.38 12.38 -4.17
CA PHE A 127 4.01 12.44 -4.69
C PHE A 127 3.00 11.86 -3.69
N THR A 128 3.33 10.75 -3.01
CA THR A 128 2.47 10.17 -1.98
C THR A 128 2.23 11.15 -0.82
N GLU A 129 3.26 11.85 -0.37
CA GLU A 129 3.15 12.89 0.66
C GLU A 129 2.28 14.07 0.18
N TYR A 130 2.41 14.46 -1.09
CA TYR A 130 1.52 15.47 -1.68
C TYR A 130 0.07 15.01 -1.66
N ILE A 131 -0.23 13.79 -2.12
CA ILE A 131 -1.57 13.19 -2.09
C ILE A 131 -2.12 13.14 -0.68
N ARG A 132 -1.32 12.70 0.27
CA ARG A 132 -1.73 12.54 1.67
C ARG A 132 -2.12 13.85 2.34
N TYR A 133 -1.35 14.92 2.12
CA TYR A 133 -1.48 16.13 2.90
C TYR A 133 -2.07 17.32 2.15
N ARG A 134 -2.01 17.33 0.84
CA ARG A 134 -2.39 18.52 0.04
C ARG A 134 -3.52 18.26 -0.94
N PHE A 135 -3.60 17.06 -1.49
CA PHE A 135 -4.63 16.73 -2.46
C PHE A 135 -5.99 16.55 -1.76
N LYS A 136 -7.03 17.06 -2.42
CA LYS A 136 -8.43 16.89 -2.01
C LYS A 136 -9.26 16.55 -3.22
N ASP A 137 -10.30 15.75 -3.02
CA ASP A 137 -11.28 15.47 -4.06
C ASP A 137 -12.14 16.72 -4.40
N ASP A 138 -13.01 16.60 -5.38
CA ASP A 138 -13.90 17.68 -5.83
C ASP A 138 -14.83 18.21 -4.72
N ASN A 139 -15.03 17.47 -3.66
CA ASN A 139 -15.80 17.84 -2.47
C ASN A 139 -14.93 18.45 -1.36
N GLY A 140 -13.65 18.63 -1.58
CA GLY A 140 -12.68 19.13 -0.62
C GLY A 140 -12.26 18.12 0.45
N ALA A 141 -12.57 16.83 0.27
CA ALA A 141 -12.20 15.78 1.21
C ALA A 141 -10.81 15.18 0.89
N PRO A 142 -9.99 14.85 1.92
CA PRO A 142 -8.71 14.20 1.71
C PRO A 142 -8.89 12.76 1.21
N LEU A 143 -7.85 12.23 0.58
CA LEU A 143 -7.75 10.80 0.27
C LEU A 143 -7.24 10.02 1.47
N ASP A 144 -7.72 8.79 1.62
CA ASP A 144 -7.32 7.86 2.67
C ASP A 144 -6.20 6.91 2.23
N GLY A 145 -5.91 6.84 0.92
CA GLY A 145 -4.88 5.93 0.42
C GLY A 145 -4.76 5.88 -1.11
N ILE A 146 -3.91 4.97 -1.56
CA ILE A 146 -3.63 4.74 -2.99
C ILE A 146 -3.73 3.24 -3.29
N MET A 147 -4.31 2.90 -4.45
CA MET A 147 -4.32 1.55 -5.00
C MET A 147 -3.51 1.50 -6.30
N PHE A 148 -2.62 0.53 -6.44
CA PHE A 148 -1.72 0.38 -7.59
C PHE A 148 -1.45 -1.10 -7.91
N ASN A 149 -0.98 -1.38 -9.13
CA ASN A 149 -0.62 -2.73 -9.52
C ASN A 149 0.69 -3.15 -8.83
N SER A 150 0.76 -4.42 -8.41
CA SER A 150 2.01 -5.00 -7.90
C SER A 150 3.11 -4.92 -8.97
N SER A 151 4.35 -4.68 -8.55
CA SER A 151 5.52 -4.75 -9.42
C SER A 151 5.90 -6.18 -9.80
N ILE A 152 5.32 -7.17 -9.14
CA ILE A 152 5.56 -8.59 -9.38
C ILE A 152 4.65 -9.06 -10.53
N PRO A 153 5.22 -9.68 -11.58
CA PRO A 153 4.44 -10.16 -12.71
C PRO A 153 3.30 -11.10 -12.30
N ASN A 154 2.12 -10.89 -12.87
CA ASN A 154 0.91 -11.67 -12.59
C ASN A 154 0.43 -11.64 -11.12
N ALA A 155 1.00 -10.80 -10.28
CA ALA A 155 0.42 -10.49 -8.98
C ALA A 155 -0.81 -9.57 -9.15
N GLY A 156 -1.48 -9.25 -8.07
CA GLY A 156 -2.69 -8.44 -8.09
C GLY A 156 -2.45 -6.97 -7.81
N LYS A 157 -3.35 -6.38 -7.04
CA LYS A 157 -3.34 -4.96 -6.67
C LYS A 157 -2.95 -4.78 -5.23
N ASN A 158 -2.14 -3.76 -4.99
CA ASN A 158 -1.76 -3.29 -3.66
C ASN A 158 -2.60 -2.09 -3.26
N VAL A 159 -2.85 -1.98 -1.96
CA VAL A 159 -3.54 -0.85 -1.33
C VAL A 159 -2.70 -0.36 -0.17
N VAL A 160 -2.38 0.92 -0.18
CA VAL A 160 -1.72 1.62 0.94
C VAL A 160 -2.72 2.57 1.55
N LEU A 161 -3.07 2.38 2.83
CA LEU A 161 -3.85 3.34 3.59
C LEU A 161 -2.92 4.27 4.37
N PHE A 162 -3.26 5.55 4.39
CA PHE A 162 -2.49 6.61 5.05
C PHE A 162 -2.73 6.64 6.56
N CYS A 163 -2.71 5.49 7.19
CA CYS A 163 -2.88 5.38 8.63
C CYS A 163 -1.64 4.76 9.29
N ASN A 164 -1.23 5.34 10.39
CA ASN A 164 -0.17 4.82 11.24
C ASN A 164 -0.69 3.62 12.09
N LYS A 165 0.12 3.15 13.04
CA LYS A 165 -0.22 2.01 13.89
C LYS A 165 -1.44 2.30 14.77
N GLU A 166 -1.47 3.46 15.40
CA GLU A 166 -2.54 3.89 16.31
C GLU A 166 -3.87 4.09 15.55
N GLU A 167 -3.80 4.69 14.37
CA GLU A 167 -4.96 4.96 13.52
C GLU A 167 -5.49 3.69 12.82
N SER A 168 -4.67 2.64 12.67
CA SER A 168 -5.05 1.42 11.93
C SER A 168 -6.36 0.80 12.42
N SER A 169 -6.63 0.86 13.73
CA SER A 169 -7.85 0.32 14.35
C SER A 169 -9.13 1.07 13.96
N GLU A 170 -9.01 2.30 13.44
CA GLU A 170 -10.15 3.08 12.92
C GLU A 170 -10.50 2.70 11.47
N TYR A 171 -9.52 2.16 10.74
CA TYR A 171 -9.66 1.82 9.32
C TYR A 171 -9.98 0.37 9.07
N VAL A 172 -9.38 -0.55 9.84
CA VAL A 172 -9.45 -1.98 9.57
C VAL A 172 -9.65 -2.81 10.84
N ASP A 173 -10.33 -3.96 10.67
CA ASP A 173 -10.42 -5.03 11.67
C ASP A 173 -9.70 -6.28 11.15
N LEU A 174 -8.91 -6.93 12.00
CA LEU A 174 -8.34 -8.25 11.74
C LEU A 174 -9.44 -9.30 11.94
N THR A 175 -9.86 -9.94 10.85
CA THR A 175 -10.94 -10.93 10.88
C THR A 175 -10.46 -12.38 10.93
N ASP A 176 -9.22 -12.61 10.48
CA ASP A 176 -8.60 -13.94 10.44
C ASP A 176 -7.11 -13.82 10.12
N PHE A 177 -6.34 -14.88 10.35
CA PHE A 177 -4.95 -14.95 9.88
C PHE A 177 -4.56 -16.37 9.49
N LYS A 178 -3.54 -16.48 8.65
CA LYS A 178 -2.96 -17.75 8.25
C LYS A 178 -1.45 -17.72 8.45
N ILE A 179 -0.91 -18.83 8.98
CA ILE A 179 0.52 -19.02 9.22
C ILE A 179 1.06 -19.92 8.12
N TYR A 180 2.19 -19.53 7.55
CA TYR A 180 2.94 -20.29 6.55
C TYR A 180 4.34 -20.58 7.12
N PRO A 181 4.79 -21.84 7.02
CA PRO A 181 6.13 -22.25 7.45
C PRO A 181 7.21 -21.62 6.59
#